data_ffc274fa0c60c98418aed62c561fb8d8
#
_entry.id   ffc274fa0c60c98418aed62c561fb8d8
#
_cell.length_a   1.000
_cell.length_b   1.000
_cell.length_c   1.000
_cell.angle_alpha   90.00
_cell.angle_beta   90.00
_cell.angle_gamma   90.00
#
_symmetry.space_group_name_H-M   'P 1'
#
loop_
_entity.id
_entity.type
_entity.pdbx_description
1 polymer ?
#
loop_
_entity_poly.entity_id
_entity_poly.type
_entity_poly.pdbx_seq_one_letter_code
_entity_poly.pdbx_strand_id
1 'polypeptide(L)'
;MKRKWKSAVAVLAAVAAIGSLTGVTTYAADSVSITNVSYDPTRELYEQYNKIFQKHWKEKTGQDVDITQSHGGSGKQALEVANGLEADVVTLALEYDVDAIQDAGLIDDGWVDEFPEDSSPYTSTIVFLVRKGNPKNIKDWDDLVKKDVGV
;
A
#
# COMPACT_ATOMS: atom_id res chain seq x y z
N MET A 1 75.99 12.21 9.30
CA MET A 1 74.87 13.13 9.50
C MET A 1 73.72 12.34 10.06
N LYS A 2 73.50 12.39 11.36
CA LYS A 2 72.44 11.67 12.07
C LYS A 2 71.53 12.72 12.68
N ARG A 3 70.38 12.94 12.09
CA ARG A 3 69.37 13.87 12.58
C ARG A 3 68.32 13.12 13.37
N LYS A 4 68.19 13.48 14.59
CA LYS A 4 67.54 12.82 15.71
C LYS A 4 66.02 12.86 15.58
N TRP A 5 65.44 11.73 15.67
CA TRP A 5 64.01 11.47 15.87
C TRP A 5 63.73 11.50 17.39
N LYS A 6 63.38 12.64 17.92
CA LYS A 6 63.03 12.78 19.33
C LYS A 6 61.72 13.61 19.55
N SER A 7 60.80 13.58 18.61
CA SER A 7 59.57 14.39 18.74
C SER A 7 58.30 13.59 18.57
N ALA A 8 58.36 12.26 18.67
CA ALA A 8 57.19 11.41 18.42
C ALA A 8 56.56 10.74 19.67
N VAL A 9 57.03 11.12 20.88
CA VAL A 9 56.57 10.45 22.11
C VAL A 9 55.67 11.33 23.00
N ALA A 10 55.53 12.62 22.67
CA ALA A 10 54.76 13.56 23.51
C ALA A 10 53.30 13.81 23.08
N VAL A 11 52.81 13.13 22.02
CA VAL A 11 51.42 13.31 21.51
C VAL A 11 50.47 12.17 21.90
N LEU A 12 51.01 11.11 22.50
CA LEU A 12 50.21 9.91 22.85
C LEU A 12 49.56 9.93 24.24
N ALA A 13 49.75 11.00 25.00
CA ALA A 13 49.15 11.09 26.36
C ALA A 13 47.93 12.02 26.47
N ALA A 14 47.50 12.67 25.38
CA ALA A 14 46.35 13.60 25.41
C ALA A 14 45.08 13.07 24.76
N VAL A 15 45.03 11.83 24.29
CA VAL A 15 43.87 11.22 23.64
C VAL A 15 43.07 10.29 24.57
N ALA A 16 43.54 10.10 25.81
CA ALA A 16 42.88 9.17 26.74
C ALA A 16 41.80 9.80 27.65
N ALA A 17 41.40 11.06 27.44
CA ALA A 17 40.42 11.75 28.28
C ALA A 17 39.14 12.21 27.53
N ILE A 18 38.91 11.77 26.29
CA ILE A 18 37.64 11.98 25.57
C ILE A 18 37.00 10.62 25.28
N GLY A 19 36.81 9.87 26.31
CA GLY A 19 36.15 8.60 26.26
C GLY A 19 34.85 8.68 27.02
N SER A 20 33.77 8.72 26.31
CA SER A 20 32.38 8.37 26.72
C SER A 20 31.34 9.47 26.55
N LEU A 21 31.36 10.13 25.38
CA LEU A 21 30.10 10.48 24.78
C LEU A 21 29.74 9.34 23.79
N THR A 22 29.16 8.28 24.28
CA THR A 22 28.38 7.39 23.45
C THR A 22 27.18 8.20 22.95
N GLY A 23 27.44 8.95 21.89
CA GLY A 23 26.36 9.49 21.08
C GLY A 23 25.58 8.27 20.57
N VAL A 24 24.43 8.02 21.17
CA VAL A 24 23.42 7.19 20.52
C VAL A 24 23.04 7.95 19.26
N THR A 25 23.70 7.64 18.16
CA THR A 25 23.21 8.02 16.84
C THR A 25 21.90 7.24 16.67
N THR A 26 20.79 7.85 17.05
CA THR A 26 19.50 7.43 16.59
C THR A 26 19.51 7.69 15.09
N TYR A 27 19.77 6.65 14.31
CA TYR A 27 19.40 6.67 12.90
C TYR A 27 17.89 6.85 12.90
N ALA A 28 17.43 8.02 12.48
CA ALA A 28 16.04 8.18 12.09
C ALA A 28 15.82 7.14 10.99
N ALA A 29 14.93 6.20 11.23
CA ALA A 29 14.57 5.24 10.19
C ALA A 29 14.05 6.06 9.00
N ASP A 30 14.64 5.85 7.82
CA ASP A 30 14.21 6.54 6.61
C ASP A 30 12.70 6.31 6.40
N SER A 31 11.97 7.34 5.98
CA SER A 31 10.56 7.19 5.63
C SER A 31 10.43 6.29 4.40
N VAL A 32 9.40 5.45 4.40
CA VAL A 32 9.04 4.58 3.28
C VAL A 32 7.80 5.13 2.60
N SER A 33 7.76 5.08 1.29
CA SER A 33 6.57 5.44 0.51
C SER A 33 5.91 4.18 -0.04
N ILE A 34 4.58 4.11 0.05
CA ILE A 34 3.75 3.02 -0.47
C ILE A 34 2.66 3.63 -1.35
N THR A 35 2.48 3.06 -2.55
CA THR A 35 1.35 3.38 -3.42
C THR A 35 0.28 2.30 -3.31
N ASN A 36 -0.89 2.67 -2.79
CA ASN A 36 -2.06 1.81 -2.69
C ASN A 36 -3.04 2.13 -3.83
N VAL A 37 -3.23 1.18 -4.72
CA VAL A 37 -4.17 1.27 -5.84
C VAL A 37 -5.42 0.45 -5.50
N SER A 38 -6.58 1.08 -5.51
CA SER A 38 -7.81 0.39 -5.16
C SER A 38 -9.00 0.83 -6.03
N TYR A 39 -10.04 0.03 -5.98
CA TYR A 39 -11.26 0.33 -6.68
C TYR A 39 -12.13 1.34 -5.91
N ASP A 40 -12.83 2.21 -6.60
CA ASP A 40 -13.39 3.47 -6.10
C ASP A 40 -14.27 3.39 -4.84
N PRO A 41 -15.16 2.39 -4.66
CA PRO A 41 -15.97 2.27 -3.44
C PRO A 41 -15.19 2.05 -2.15
N THR A 42 -13.90 1.77 -2.23
CA THR A 42 -13.06 1.52 -1.05
C THR A 42 -12.22 2.73 -0.61
N ARG A 43 -12.45 3.88 -1.22
CA ARG A 43 -11.74 5.13 -0.93
C ARG A 43 -11.72 5.48 0.55
N GLU A 44 -12.89 5.59 1.16
CA GLU A 44 -13.04 5.97 2.56
C GLU A 44 -12.50 4.90 3.51
N LEU A 45 -12.61 3.62 3.13
CA LEU A 45 -12.00 2.53 3.87
C LEU A 45 -10.50 2.73 3.98
N TYR A 46 -9.81 2.95 2.85
CA TYR A 46 -8.36 3.10 2.84
C TYR A 46 -7.88 4.43 3.42
N GLU A 47 -8.65 5.51 3.31
CA GLU A 47 -8.35 6.76 4.01
C GLU A 47 -8.26 6.57 5.55
N GLN A 48 -9.12 5.71 6.10
CA GLN A 48 -9.12 5.40 7.53
C GLN A 48 -8.05 4.34 7.87
N TYR A 49 -7.99 3.27 7.10
CA TYR A 49 -7.04 2.17 7.31
C TYR A 49 -5.59 2.65 7.26
N ASN A 50 -5.24 3.49 6.29
CA ASN A 50 -3.88 3.98 6.13
C ASN A 50 -3.40 4.77 7.35
N LYS A 51 -4.26 5.56 7.98
CA LYS A 51 -3.93 6.28 9.23
C LYS A 51 -3.63 5.31 10.39
N ILE A 52 -4.41 4.23 10.47
CA ILE A 52 -4.21 3.18 11.48
C ILE A 52 -2.90 2.44 11.20
N PHE A 53 -2.66 2.09 9.94
CA PHE A 53 -1.45 1.39 9.52
C PHE A 53 -0.19 2.24 9.76
N GLN A 54 -0.19 3.52 9.37
CA GLN A 54 0.92 4.44 9.61
C GLN A 54 1.29 4.53 11.10
N LYS A 55 0.28 4.66 11.95
CA LYS A 55 0.48 4.68 13.40
C LYS A 55 1.06 3.35 13.91
N HIS A 56 0.45 2.23 13.51
CA HIS A 56 0.91 0.88 13.90
C HIS A 56 2.35 0.64 13.47
N TRP A 57 2.69 0.98 12.22
CA TRP A 57 4.04 0.80 11.69
C TRP A 57 5.06 1.64 12.42
N LYS A 58 4.73 2.90 12.68
CA LYS A 58 5.58 3.81 13.47
C LYS A 58 5.85 3.28 14.88
N GLU A 59 4.80 2.81 15.55
CA GLU A 59 4.92 2.22 16.90
C GLU A 59 5.76 0.94 16.91
N LYS A 60 5.63 0.11 15.88
CA LYS A 60 6.31 -1.18 15.77
C LYS A 60 7.78 -1.07 15.34
N THR A 61 8.10 -0.16 14.43
CA THR A 61 9.42 -0.10 13.76
C THR A 61 10.17 1.19 14.00
N GLY A 62 9.51 2.24 14.46
CA GLY A 62 10.07 3.60 14.52
C GLY A 62 10.11 4.33 13.17
N GLN A 63 9.71 3.68 12.07
CA GLN A 63 9.76 4.19 10.72
C GLN A 63 8.46 4.91 10.35
N ASP A 64 8.55 6.04 9.65
CA ASP A 64 7.41 6.71 9.06
C ASP A 64 7.07 6.09 7.70
N VAL A 65 5.78 6.03 7.36
CA VAL A 65 5.28 5.53 6.08
C VAL A 65 4.40 6.60 5.45
N ASP A 66 4.73 7.00 4.23
CA ASP A 66 3.88 7.86 3.40
C ASP A 66 3.06 6.98 2.45
N ILE A 67 1.74 7.13 2.45
CA ILE A 67 0.86 6.31 1.64
C ILE A 67 0.13 7.18 0.61
N THR A 68 0.50 6.98 -0.65
CA THR A 68 -0.21 7.56 -1.79
C THR A 68 -1.35 6.63 -2.19
N GLN A 69 -2.50 7.20 -2.54
CA GLN A 69 -3.67 6.43 -2.95
C GLN A 69 -4.07 6.78 -4.38
N SER A 70 -4.39 5.74 -5.16
CA SER A 70 -5.06 5.86 -6.44
C SER A 70 -6.38 5.09 -6.40
N HIS A 71 -7.48 5.73 -6.76
CA HIS A 71 -8.81 5.13 -6.78
C HIS A 71 -9.49 5.35 -8.12
N GLY A 72 -10.20 4.35 -8.60
CA GLY A 72 -10.93 4.43 -9.86
C GLY A 72 -11.76 3.19 -10.13
N GLY A 73 -12.29 3.07 -11.34
CA GLY A 73 -12.93 1.83 -11.78
C GLY A 73 -11.92 0.68 -11.79
N SER A 74 -12.34 -0.50 -11.32
CA SER A 74 -11.45 -1.65 -11.06
C SER A 74 -10.61 -2.02 -12.29
N GLY A 75 -11.24 -2.31 -13.43
CA GLY A 75 -10.51 -2.62 -14.67
C GLY A 75 -9.65 -1.46 -15.19
N LYS A 76 -10.05 -0.20 -14.93
CA LYS A 76 -9.22 0.95 -15.28
C LYS A 76 -7.94 0.97 -14.44
N GLN A 77 -8.04 0.74 -13.14
CA GLN A 77 -6.88 0.67 -12.24
C GLN A 77 -5.95 -0.47 -12.61
N ALA A 78 -6.50 -1.66 -12.93
CA ALA A 78 -5.71 -2.78 -13.44
C ALA A 78 -4.92 -2.40 -14.69
N LEU A 79 -5.58 -1.75 -15.65
CA LEU A 79 -4.93 -1.32 -16.89
C LEU A 79 -3.86 -0.24 -16.66
N GLU A 80 -4.07 0.69 -15.74
CA GLU A 80 -3.07 1.71 -15.38
C GLU A 80 -1.82 1.07 -14.77
N VAL A 81 -1.97 0.09 -13.88
CA VAL A 81 -0.86 -0.68 -13.30
C VAL A 81 -0.14 -1.48 -14.39
N ALA A 82 -0.89 -2.21 -15.22
CA ALA A 82 -0.31 -2.97 -16.33
C ALA A 82 0.46 -2.09 -17.33
N ASN A 83 0.10 -0.81 -17.45
CA ASN A 83 0.79 0.17 -18.30
C ASN A 83 1.84 1.03 -17.57
N GLY A 84 2.20 0.69 -16.33
CA GLY A 84 3.34 1.29 -15.66
C GLY A 84 3.02 2.25 -14.51
N LEU A 85 1.79 2.31 -14.01
CA LEU A 85 1.52 2.92 -12.71
C LEU A 85 2.19 2.08 -11.64
N GLU A 86 3.20 2.63 -10.97
CA GLU A 86 3.89 1.96 -9.88
C GLU A 86 2.93 1.79 -8.69
N ALA A 87 2.68 0.54 -8.30
CA ALA A 87 1.82 0.17 -7.19
C ALA A 87 2.53 -0.87 -6.31
N ASP A 88 2.49 -0.64 -5.00
CA ASP A 88 2.99 -1.61 -4.02
C ASP A 88 1.87 -2.53 -3.52
N VAL A 89 0.64 -2.02 -3.53
CA VAL A 89 -0.56 -2.78 -3.14
C VAL A 89 -1.67 -2.49 -4.13
N VAL A 90 -2.34 -3.54 -4.59
CA VAL A 90 -3.56 -3.43 -5.40
C VAL A 90 -4.71 -4.16 -4.72
N THR A 91 -5.89 -3.54 -4.69
CA THR A 91 -7.13 -4.15 -4.17
C THR A 91 -8.27 -3.81 -5.12
N LEU A 92 -8.60 -4.75 -5.97
CA LEU A 92 -9.54 -4.57 -7.07
C LEU A 92 -10.83 -5.35 -6.82
N ALA A 93 -11.85 -5.11 -7.66
CA ALA A 93 -13.18 -5.68 -7.44
C ALA A 93 -13.30 -7.14 -7.88
N LEU A 94 -12.51 -7.54 -8.86
CA LEU A 94 -12.60 -8.85 -9.50
C LEU A 94 -11.23 -9.49 -9.60
N GLU A 95 -11.16 -10.80 -9.43
CA GLU A 95 -10.00 -11.64 -9.71
C GLU A 95 -9.47 -11.35 -11.13
N TYR A 96 -10.34 -11.33 -12.13
CA TYR A 96 -10.02 -10.99 -13.51
C TYR A 96 -9.22 -9.69 -13.68
N ASP A 97 -9.49 -8.67 -12.88
CA ASP A 97 -8.76 -7.41 -12.93
C ASP A 97 -7.33 -7.54 -12.36
N VAL A 98 -7.15 -8.40 -11.35
CA VAL A 98 -5.83 -8.71 -10.78
C VAL A 98 -5.04 -9.62 -11.73
N ASP A 99 -5.70 -10.59 -12.37
CA ASP A 99 -5.10 -11.46 -13.37
C ASP A 99 -4.52 -10.66 -14.56
N ALA A 100 -5.16 -9.56 -14.94
CA ALA A 100 -4.62 -8.68 -15.98
C ALA A 100 -3.26 -8.05 -15.58
N ILE A 101 -3.01 -7.85 -14.30
CA ILE A 101 -1.70 -7.39 -13.78
C ILE A 101 -0.69 -8.54 -13.77
N GLN A 102 -1.13 -9.75 -13.43
CA GLN A 102 -0.33 -10.97 -13.53
C GLN A 102 0.07 -11.23 -14.98
N ASP A 103 -0.86 -11.15 -15.93
CA ASP A 103 -0.60 -11.32 -17.35
C ASP A 103 0.43 -10.32 -17.91
N ALA A 104 0.50 -9.15 -17.30
CA ALA A 104 1.53 -8.15 -17.58
C ALA A 104 2.90 -8.47 -16.93
N GLY A 105 3.00 -9.55 -16.14
CA GLY A 105 4.22 -10.00 -15.47
C GLY A 105 4.65 -9.14 -14.28
N LEU A 106 3.70 -8.46 -13.63
CA LEU A 106 3.97 -7.54 -12.52
C LEU A 106 3.71 -8.14 -11.14
N ILE A 107 3.01 -9.25 -11.07
CA ILE A 107 2.84 -10.09 -9.87
C ILE A 107 3.06 -11.55 -10.26
N ASP A 108 3.47 -12.38 -9.31
CA ASP A 108 3.74 -13.79 -9.50
C ASP A 108 2.46 -14.61 -9.72
N ASP A 109 2.59 -15.74 -10.40
CA ASP A 109 1.54 -16.74 -10.50
C ASP A 109 1.16 -17.26 -9.12
N GLY A 110 -0.15 -17.49 -8.89
CA GLY A 110 -0.64 -18.00 -7.63
C GLY A 110 -0.88 -16.95 -6.55
N TRP A 111 -0.93 -15.67 -6.91
CA TRP A 111 -1.26 -14.57 -6.00
C TRP A 111 -2.56 -14.79 -5.20
N VAL A 112 -3.51 -15.57 -5.74
CA VAL A 112 -4.77 -15.92 -5.08
C VAL A 112 -4.53 -16.69 -3.78
N ASP A 113 -3.53 -17.57 -3.75
CA ASP A 113 -3.18 -18.41 -2.60
C ASP A 113 -2.19 -17.74 -1.63
N GLU A 114 -1.73 -16.52 -1.91
CA GLU A 114 -0.72 -15.83 -1.09
C GLU A 114 -1.25 -15.46 0.30
N PHE A 115 -2.51 -15.07 0.41
CA PHE A 115 -3.16 -14.72 1.67
C PHE A 115 -4.42 -15.57 1.91
N PRO A 116 -4.90 -15.68 3.17
CA PRO A 116 -6.15 -16.35 3.48
C PRO A 116 -7.35 -15.79 2.68
N GLU A 117 -8.40 -16.62 2.55
CA GLU A 117 -9.66 -16.24 1.88
C GLU A 117 -9.44 -15.81 0.43
N ASP A 118 -8.62 -16.57 -0.30
CA ASP A 118 -8.29 -16.31 -1.71
C ASP A 118 -7.75 -14.89 -1.93
N SER A 119 -6.88 -14.44 -1.03
CA SER A 119 -6.32 -13.08 -1.01
C SER A 119 -7.37 -11.96 -1.02
N SER A 120 -8.58 -12.24 -0.51
CA SER A 120 -9.72 -11.31 -0.47
C SER A 120 -9.86 -10.67 0.91
N PRO A 121 -9.43 -9.41 1.12
CA PRO A 121 -9.50 -8.76 2.44
C PRO A 121 -10.93 -8.40 2.86
N TYR A 122 -11.88 -8.36 1.93
CA TYR A 122 -13.30 -8.09 2.16
C TYR A 122 -14.12 -8.55 0.95
N THR A 123 -15.42 -8.68 1.15
CA THR A 123 -16.39 -9.02 0.09
C THR A 123 -17.44 -7.93 -0.05
N SER A 124 -18.08 -7.87 -1.21
CA SER A 124 -19.19 -6.97 -1.50
C SER A 124 -20.27 -7.70 -2.26
N THR A 125 -21.41 -7.03 -2.48
CA THR A 125 -22.52 -7.55 -3.26
C THR A 125 -23.13 -6.48 -4.13
N ILE A 126 -23.75 -6.88 -5.22
CA ILE A 126 -24.55 -5.99 -6.08
C ILE A 126 -25.98 -5.97 -5.56
N VAL A 127 -26.55 -4.78 -5.50
CA VAL A 127 -27.93 -4.56 -5.07
C VAL A 127 -28.68 -3.73 -6.10
N PHE A 128 -29.99 -3.90 -6.17
CA PHE A 128 -30.85 -3.06 -6.99
C PHE A 128 -31.17 -1.75 -6.25
N LEU A 129 -30.73 -0.64 -6.80
CA LEU A 129 -31.16 0.69 -6.35
C LEU A 129 -32.45 1.05 -7.09
N VAL A 130 -33.55 1.11 -6.37
CA VAL A 130 -34.86 1.40 -6.94
C VAL A 130 -35.49 2.67 -6.34
N ARG A 131 -36.45 3.25 -7.04
CA ARG A 131 -37.21 4.39 -6.50
C ARG A 131 -37.95 4.01 -5.25
N LYS A 132 -38.16 4.97 -4.35
CA LYS A 132 -38.93 4.76 -3.10
C LYS A 132 -40.25 4.00 -3.34
N GLY A 133 -40.42 2.93 -2.60
CA GLY A 133 -41.59 2.07 -2.73
C GLY A 133 -41.55 1.06 -3.89
N ASN A 134 -40.45 1.01 -4.63
CA ASN A 134 -40.23 0.07 -5.73
C ASN A 134 -41.43 -0.01 -6.70
N PRO A 135 -41.84 1.09 -7.35
CA PRO A 135 -43.08 1.15 -8.13
C PRO A 135 -43.13 0.20 -9.33
N LYS A 136 -41.98 -0.30 -9.78
CA LYS A 136 -41.81 -1.28 -10.86
C LYS A 136 -41.68 -2.71 -10.37
N ASN A 137 -41.72 -2.90 -9.05
CA ASN A 137 -41.63 -4.22 -8.41
C ASN A 137 -40.42 -5.02 -8.89
N ILE A 138 -39.23 -4.34 -8.93
CA ILE A 138 -37.96 -4.96 -9.30
C ILE A 138 -37.49 -5.82 -8.13
N LYS A 139 -37.30 -7.12 -8.37
CA LYS A 139 -36.86 -8.10 -7.37
C LYS A 139 -35.74 -8.97 -7.85
N ASP A 140 -35.61 -9.13 -9.15
CA ASP A 140 -34.60 -9.98 -9.77
C ASP A 140 -34.09 -9.37 -11.07
N TRP A 141 -33.01 -9.93 -11.58
CA TRP A 141 -32.36 -9.49 -12.81
C TRP A 141 -33.28 -9.49 -14.02
N ASP A 142 -34.15 -10.48 -14.12
CA ASP A 142 -35.15 -10.59 -15.20
C ASP A 142 -36.17 -9.44 -15.20
N ASP A 143 -36.32 -8.74 -14.08
CA ASP A 143 -37.22 -7.58 -14.02
C ASP A 143 -36.63 -6.36 -14.75
N LEU A 144 -35.30 -6.31 -14.93
CA LEU A 144 -34.62 -5.19 -15.59
C LEU A 144 -34.87 -5.16 -17.10
N VAL A 145 -35.24 -6.28 -17.72
CA VAL A 145 -35.49 -6.36 -19.16
C VAL A 145 -36.97 -6.15 -19.52
N LYS A 146 -37.84 -5.84 -18.57
CA LYS A 146 -39.25 -5.51 -18.81
C LYS A 146 -39.36 -4.22 -19.62
N LYS A 147 -40.30 -4.16 -20.55
CA LYS A 147 -40.47 -3.04 -21.51
C LYS A 147 -40.68 -1.68 -20.87
N ASP A 148 -41.17 -1.63 -19.64
CA ASP A 148 -41.48 -0.42 -18.89
C ASP A 148 -40.42 -0.07 -17.84
N VAL A 149 -39.34 -0.80 -17.80
CA VAL A 149 -38.17 -0.56 -16.94
C VAL A 149 -37.06 0.07 -17.78
N GLY A 150 -36.54 1.17 -17.28
CA GLY A 150 -35.32 1.79 -17.82
C GLY A 150 -34.20 1.67 -16.78
N VAL A 151 -33.03 1.25 -17.23
CA VAL A 151 -31.83 1.09 -16.45
C VAL A 151 -30.83 2.15 -16.86
#